data_5c5de2b6fe1edc7a8e6ad2da69f3c85a
#
_entry.id   5c5de2b6fe1edc7a8e6ad2da69f3c85a
#
_cell.length_a   1.000
_cell.length_b   1.000
_cell.length_c   1.000
_cell.angle_alpha   90.00
_cell.angle_beta   90.00
_cell.angle_gamma   90.00
#
_symmetry.space_group_name_H-M   'P 1'
#
loop_
_entity.id
_entity.type
_entity.pdbx_description
1 polymer ?
#
loop_
_entity_poly.entity_id
_entity_poly.type
_entity_poly.pdbx_seq_one_letter_code
_entity_poly.pdbx_strand_id
1 'polypeptide(L)'
;MAEQKQGSGRRILQSGAWLFLPKTTSAVLSLIYLAVSTQSLGAAEFGKFMLIFSFAQTISSFTSFQTWQILIRYGTTLVHTKSDHKLAELTWFCLILDIIGALLAFLVAMVGAWALAHNQGWNDSEAIAVVGFTALLVLSARSTPTGLLRINDRFGDAAIPDMLVPIIRLIGTGILVLTQPTAWGFLAVWLVSEMVPTIWVWGNVLRRLKLPLRLSTMPTLRGFQESFPGITKFALWSNVGSSFKLTSQQMVAVVVGFSVGAAAAGFFRLGYQLGQVFARVGDAISMAIFTEYARVAHTGDAKDASNLLSRMIKVSGVAAVLVLAIVGFAGKPVLIWIFGAEFVAAYPLVLILGTATAIQFATLGLEPALLTAGKAGRVMLCSLAGAIVVVLMMIWLMPTYGEVGAAFAMLGAAVVNAALLVISYRQKIVAPKTADAA
;
A
#
# COMPACT_ATOMS: atom_id res chain seq x y z
N MET A 1 -37.67 -0.99 18.90
CA MET A 1 -36.24 -1.32 19.12
C MET A 1 -35.71 -2.46 18.23
N ALA A 2 -36.48 -3.47 17.86
CA ALA A 2 -36.02 -4.58 16.98
C ALA A 2 -35.88 -4.17 15.51
N GLU A 3 -36.79 -3.33 14.98
CA GLU A 3 -36.73 -2.85 13.59
C GLU A 3 -35.52 -1.91 13.30
N GLN A 4 -35.09 -1.13 14.28
CA GLN A 4 -33.91 -0.26 14.16
C GLN A 4 -32.59 -1.06 14.09
N LYS A 5 -32.52 -2.25 14.70
CA LYS A 5 -31.37 -3.17 14.62
C LYS A 5 -31.23 -3.85 13.26
N GLN A 6 -32.35 -4.21 12.60
CA GLN A 6 -32.33 -4.82 11.26
C GLN A 6 -31.91 -3.81 10.17
N GLY A 7 -32.32 -2.55 10.29
CA GLY A 7 -31.91 -1.49 9.35
C GLY A 7 -30.43 -1.13 9.40
N SER A 8 -29.81 -1.20 10.58
CA SER A 8 -28.41 -0.93 10.79
C SER A 8 -27.50 -2.02 10.17
N GLY A 9 -27.83 -3.30 10.37
CA GLY A 9 -27.08 -4.41 9.80
C GLY A 9 -27.10 -4.43 8.26
N ARG A 10 -28.27 -4.12 7.66
CA ARG A 10 -28.41 -4.06 6.21
C ARG A 10 -27.68 -2.86 5.59
N ARG A 11 -27.64 -1.72 6.26
CA ARG A 11 -26.85 -0.54 5.85
C ARG A 11 -25.34 -0.80 5.95
N ILE A 12 -24.89 -1.48 7.00
CA ILE A 12 -23.47 -1.86 7.18
C ILE A 12 -23.05 -2.87 6.12
N LEU A 13 -23.89 -3.87 5.82
CA LEU A 13 -23.65 -4.82 4.72
C LEU A 13 -23.65 -4.15 3.36
N GLN A 14 -24.58 -3.23 3.09
CA GLN A 14 -24.60 -2.46 1.85
C GLN A 14 -23.39 -1.52 1.73
N SER A 15 -23.05 -0.80 2.78
CA SER A 15 -21.85 0.07 2.79
C SER A 15 -20.55 -0.74 2.69
N GLY A 16 -20.50 -1.92 3.32
CA GLY A 16 -19.40 -2.87 3.18
C GLY A 16 -19.29 -3.39 1.75
N ALA A 17 -20.39 -3.86 1.14
CA ALA A 17 -20.38 -4.37 -0.23
C ALA A 17 -19.89 -3.32 -1.25
N TRP A 18 -20.27 -2.05 -1.09
CA TRP A 18 -19.78 -0.95 -1.94
C TRP A 18 -18.29 -0.67 -1.80
N LEU A 19 -17.67 -0.99 -0.67
CA LEU A 19 -16.22 -0.89 -0.47
C LEU A 19 -15.47 -2.15 -0.96
N PHE A 20 -16.12 -3.31 -0.91
CA PHE A 20 -15.52 -4.59 -1.31
C PHE A 20 -15.51 -4.79 -2.83
N LEU A 21 -16.59 -4.46 -3.51
CA LEU A 21 -16.75 -4.70 -4.95
C LEU A 21 -15.64 -4.03 -5.78
N PRO A 22 -15.32 -2.73 -5.59
CA PRO A 22 -14.23 -2.08 -6.32
C PRO A 22 -12.86 -2.71 -6.06
N LYS A 23 -12.56 -3.10 -4.81
CA LYS A 23 -11.28 -3.71 -4.45
C LYS A 23 -11.11 -5.11 -5.04
N THR A 24 -12.16 -5.92 -5.02
CA THR A 24 -12.16 -7.26 -5.59
C THR A 24 -12.05 -7.20 -7.11
N THR A 25 -12.84 -6.35 -7.77
CA THR A 25 -12.76 -6.13 -9.21
C THR A 25 -11.37 -5.65 -9.61
N SER A 26 -10.81 -4.68 -8.89
CA SER A 26 -9.45 -4.19 -9.11
C SER A 26 -8.40 -5.28 -8.94
N ALA A 27 -8.56 -6.20 -7.99
CA ALA A 27 -7.67 -7.33 -7.81
C ALA A 27 -7.72 -8.31 -8.98
N VAL A 28 -8.92 -8.66 -9.45
CA VAL A 28 -9.11 -9.55 -10.61
C VAL A 28 -8.54 -8.91 -11.88
N LEU A 29 -8.87 -7.65 -12.16
CA LEU A 29 -8.30 -6.93 -13.31
C LEU A 29 -6.78 -6.86 -13.23
N SER A 30 -6.22 -6.71 -12.00
CA SER A 30 -4.78 -6.71 -11.78
C SER A 30 -4.12 -8.03 -12.17
N LEU A 31 -4.74 -9.16 -11.89
CA LEU A 31 -4.24 -10.47 -12.30
C LEU A 31 -4.29 -10.65 -13.82
N ILE A 32 -5.38 -10.20 -14.46
CA ILE A 32 -5.55 -10.32 -15.91
C ILE A 32 -4.46 -9.54 -16.65
N TYR A 33 -4.30 -8.24 -16.35
CA TYR A 33 -3.26 -7.46 -17.05
C TYR A 33 -1.85 -7.93 -16.72
N LEU A 34 -1.61 -8.47 -15.53
CA LEU A 34 -0.32 -9.04 -15.14
C LEU A 34 -0.03 -10.31 -15.94
N ALA A 35 -1.02 -11.20 -16.08
CA ALA A 35 -0.90 -12.41 -16.87
C ALA A 35 -0.59 -12.10 -18.35
N VAL A 36 -1.32 -11.14 -18.91
CA VAL A 36 -1.09 -10.71 -20.29
C VAL A 36 0.30 -10.07 -20.44
N SER A 37 0.74 -9.27 -19.46
CA SER A 37 2.08 -8.67 -19.48
C SER A 37 3.19 -9.70 -19.44
N THR A 38 3.07 -10.75 -18.61
CA THR A 38 4.08 -11.81 -18.51
C THR A 38 4.18 -12.63 -19.78
N GLN A 39 3.05 -13.04 -20.35
CA GLN A 39 3.01 -13.83 -21.59
C GLN A 39 3.53 -13.04 -22.80
N SER A 40 3.31 -11.72 -22.82
CA SER A 40 3.72 -10.86 -23.94
C SER A 40 5.19 -10.49 -23.91
N LEU A 41 5.76 -10.27 -22.72
CA LEU A 41 7.13 -9.77 -22.54
C LEU A 41 8.16 -10.90 -22.38
N GLY A 42 7.75 -12.07 -21.85
CA GLY A 42 8.70 -13.07 -21.38
C GLY A 42 9.44 -12.64 -20.11
N ALA A 43 10.27 -13.52 -19.57
CA ALA A 43 10.87 -13.30 -18.24
C ALA A 43 11.84 -12.11 -18.17
N ALA A 44 12.66 -11.90 -19.21
CA ALA A 44 13.68 -10.85 -19.22
C ALA A 44 13.07 -9.43 -19.27
N GLU A 45 12.21 -9.17 -20.27
CA GLU A 45 11.57 -7.85 -20.42
C GLU A 45 10.56 -7.57 -19.30
N PHE A 46 9.84 -8.59 -18.85
CA PHE A 46 8.97 -8.45 -17.67
C PHE A 46 9.78 -8.13 -16.42
N GLY A 47 10.95 -8.76 -16.24
CA GLY A 47 11.87 -8.46 -15.16
C GLY A 47 12.36 -7.02 -15.20
N LYS A 48 12.78 -6.52 -16.37
CA LYS A 48 13.18 -5.13 -16.59
C LYS A 48 12.04 -4.17 -16.24
N PHE A 49 10.85 -4.41 -16.76
CA PHE A 49 9.64 -3.63 -16.47
C PHE A 49 9.37 -3.57 -14.95
N MET A 50 9.35 -4.73 -14.27
CA MET A 50 9.04 -4.79 -12.84
C MET A 50 10.15 -4.20 -11.97
N LEU A 51 11.41 -4.31 -12.36
CA LEU A 51 12.53 -3.70 -11.65
C LEU A 51 12.45 -2.17 -11.70
N ILE A 52 12.26 -1.59 -12.87
CA ILE A 52 12.12 -0.13 -13.04
C ILE A 52 10.90 0.38 -12.27
N PHE A 53 9.77 -0.33 -12.40
CA PHE A 53 8.55 0.04 -11.66
C PHE A 53 8.74 -0.05 -10.15
N SER A 54 9.37 -1.11 -9.63
CA SER A 54 9.63 -1.27 -8.20
C SER A 54 10.60 -0.23 -7.67
N PHE A 55 11.62 0.14 -8.46
CA PHE A 55 12.55 1.22 -8.15
C PHE A 55 11.80 2.56 -8.00
N ALA A 56 11.02 2.93 -9.00
CA ALA A 56 10.24 4.17 -8.98
C ALA A 56 9.22 4.19 -7.83
N GLN A 57 8.55 3.05 -7.57
CA GLN A 57 7.60 2.91 -6.47
C GLN A 57 8.27 3.01 -5.10
N THR A 58 9.49 2.46 -4.95
CA THR A 58 10.29 2.58 -3.72
C THR A 58 10.60 4.03 -3.42
N ILE A 59 11.12 4.77 -4.42
CA ILE A 59 11.41 6.20 -4.28
C ILE A 59 10.14 6.97 -3.96
N SER A 60 9.05 6.74 -4.70
CA SER A 60 7.75 7.37 -4.45
C SER A 60 7.27 7.14 -3.02
N SER A 61 7.37 5.92 -2.51
CA SER A 61 6.93 5.58 -1.14
C SER A 61 7.74 6.30 -0.06
N PHE A 62 9.01 6.59 -0.34
CA PHE A 62 9.91 7.29 0.59
C PHE A 62 9.69 8.79 0.61
N THR A 63 9.45 9.37 -0.56
CA THR A 63 9.46 10.82 -0.76
C THR A 63 8.06 11.43 -0.74
N SER A 64 7.00 10.62 -0.96
CA SER A 64 5.62 11.13 -0.96
C SER A 64 5.09 11.30 0.47
N PHE A 65 4.79 12.54 0.82
CA PHE A 65 4.14 12.85 2.09
C PHE A 65 2.68 12.39 2.09
N GLN A 66 2.22 11.89 3.27
CA GLN A 66 0.83 11.47 3.47
C GLN A 66 -0.07 12.68 3.77
N THR A 67 -0.08 13.65 2.86
CA THR A 67 -0.76 14.95 3.02
C THR A 67 -2.27 14.84 3.25
N TRP A 68 -2.90 13.75 2.78
CA TRP A 68 -4.30 13.47 3.08
C TRP A 68 -4.59 13.31 4.57
N GLN A 69 -3.62 12.81 5.38
CA GLN A 69 -3.77 12.68 6.83
C GLN A 69 -3.73 14.05 7.51
N ILE A 70 -2.87 14.95 7.00
CA ILE A 70 -2.77 16.34 7.46
C ILE A 70 -4.11 17.05 7.21
N LEU A 71 -4.65 16.92 6.00
CA LEU A 71 -5.93 17.51 5.63
C LEU A 71 -7.09 16.96 6.48
N ILE A 72 -7.15 15.65 6.71
CA ILE A 72 -8.18 15.10 7.60
C ILE A 72 -8.05 15.66 9.00
N ARG A 73 -6.84 15.70 9.57
CA ARG A 73 -6.64 16.15 10.96
C ARG A 73 -6.94 17.62 11.17
N TYR A 74 -6.44 18.48 10.30
CA TYR A 74 -6.54 19.96 10.48
C TYR A 74 -7.64 20.57 9.61
N GLY A 75 -7.96 19.97 8.45
CA GLY A 75 -8.88 20.52 7.47
C GLY A 75 -10.36 20.27 7.77
N THR A 76 -10.71 19.15 8.43
CA THR A 76 -12.12 18.82 8.73
C THR A 76 -12.82 19.94 9.51
N THR A 77 -12.18 20.47 10.56
CA THR A 77 -12.72 21.59 11.35
C THR A 77 -12.89 22.84 10.49
N LEU A 78 -11.95 23.12 9.57
CA LEU A 78 -11.99 24.32 8.72
C LEU A 78 -13.15 24.27 7.72
N VAL A 79 -13.49 23.10 7.21
CA VAL A 79 -14.66 22.90 6.34
C VAL A 79 -15.95 23.17 7.13
N HIS A 80 -16.06 22.63 8.35
CA HIS A 80 -17.24 22.86 9.20
C HIS A 80 -17.41 24.33 9.60
N THR A 81 -16.29 25.04 9.87
CA THR A 81 -16.30 26.47 10.23
C THR A 81 -16.34 27.40 9.01
N LYS A 82 -16.37 26.86 7.78
CA LYS A 82 -16.36 27.61 6.50
C LYS A 82 -15.19 28.60 6.41
N SER A 83 -14.03 28.19 6.91
CA SER A 83 -12.81 29.02 6.94
C SER A 83 -11.98 28.79 5.68
N ASP A 84 -12.50 29.18 4.50
CA ASP A 84 -11.91 28.89 3.19
C ASP A 84 -10.46 29.44 3.04
N HIS A 85 -10.15 30.58 3.66
CA HIS A 85 -8.80 31.14 3.65
C HIS A 85 -7.79 30.22 4.38
N LYS A 86 -8.13 29.76 5.60
CA LYS A 86 -7.28 28.85 6.36
C LYS A 86 -7.19 27.47 5.67
N LEU A 87 -8.24 27.03 5.01
CA LEU A 87 -8.21 25.79 4.23
C LEU A 87 -7.29 25.94 3.00
N ALA A 88 -7.25 27.10 2.36
CA ALA A 88 -6.31 27.40 1.29
C ALA A 88 -4.85 27.43 1.80
N GLU A 89 -4.59 28.03 2.95
CA GLU A 89 -3.27 27.99 3.62
C GLU A 89 -2.81 26.56 3.88
N LEU A 90 -3.69 25.73 4.49
CA LEU A 90 -3.40 24.32 4.76
C LEU A 90 -3.13 23.53 3.48
N THR A 91 -3.87 23.83 2.42
CA THR A 91 -3.68 23.21 1.11
C THR A 91 -2.32 23.60 0.52
N TRP A 92 -1.90 24.87 0.63
CA TRP A 92 -0.56 25.32 0.23
C TRP A 92 0.54 24.58 1.00
N PHE A 93 0.39 24.40 2.31
CA PHE A 93 1.35 23.61 3.08
C PHE A 93 1.49 22.17 2.54
N CYS A 94 0.36 21.51 2.25
CA CYS A 94 0.36 20.17 1.68
C CYS A 94 1.00 20.13 0.27
N LEU A 95 0.72 21.11 -0.58
CA LEU A 95 1.32 21.24 -1.91
C LEU A 95 2.84 21.45 -1.85
N ILE A 96 3.31 22.29 -0.93
CA ILE A 96 4.75 22.50 -0.70
C ILE A 96 5.41 21.18 -0.30
N LEU A 97 4.80 20.42 0.61
CA LEU A 97 5.32 19.10 0.98
C LEU A 97 5.35 18.14 -0.21
N ASP A 98 4.31 18.11 -1.03
CA ASP A 98 4.26 17.26 -2.23
C ASP A 98 5.35 17.67 -3.25
N ILE A 99 5.61 18.99 -3.41
CA ILE A 99 6.69 19.50 -4.27
C ILE A 99 8.07 19.14 -3.71
N ILE A 100 8.28 19.32 -2.41
CA ILE A 100 9.55 18.92 -1.75
C ILE A 100 9.78 17.42 -1.94
N GLY A 101 8.75 16.61 -1.73
CA GLY A 101 8.80 15.17 -1.96
C GLY A 101 9.17 14.83 -3.41
N ALA A 102 8.57 15.50 -4.39
CA ALA A 102 8.88 15.31 -5.80
C ALA A 102 10.32 15.70 -6.17
N LEU A 103 10.82 16.80 -5.62
CA LEU A 103 12.22 17.23 -5.82
C LEU A 103 13.20 16.22 -5.20
N LEU A 104 12.94 15.77 -3.99
CA LEU A 104 13.75 14.72 -3.35
C LEU A 104 13.72 13.42 -4.16
N ALA A 105 12.55 13.03 -4.67
CA ALA A 105 12.42 11.87 -5.52
C ALA A 105 13.24 12.00 -6.80
N PHE A 106 13.20 13.17 -7.44
CA PHE A 106 13.98 13.43 -8.65
C PHE A 106 15.49 13.31 -8.39
N LEU A 107 15.99 13.89 -7.29
CA LEU A 107 17.39 13.82 -6.92
C LEU A 107 17.83 12.38 -6.61
N VAL A 108 17.05 11.64 -5.84
CA VAL A 108 17.33 10.23 -5.52
C VAL A 108 17.22 9.36 -6.77
N ALA A 109 16.24 9.63 -7.65
CA ALA A 109 16.08 8.90 -8.90
C ALA A 109 17.27 9.13 -9.84
N MET A 110 17.80 10.35 -9.92
CA MET A 110 18.94 10.67 -10.78
C MET A 110 20.17 9.85 -10.42
N VAL A 111 20.51 9.77 -9.13
CA VAL A 111 21.64 8.97 -8.66
C VAL A 111 21.35 7.47 -8.74
N GLY A 112 20.17 7.05 -8.25
CA GLY A 112 19.80 5.64 -8.17
C GLY A 112 19.54 4.99 -9.54
N ALA A 113 18.95 5.72 -10.50
CA ALA A 113 18.72 5.20 -11.83
C ALA A 113 20.02 5.00 -12.61
N TRP A 114 20.98 5.91 -12.42
CA TRP A 114 22.30 5.74 -13.02
C TRP A 114 23.04 4.52 -12.45
N ALA A 115 23.01 4.35 -11.12
CA ALA A 115 23.56 3.17 -10.47
C ALA A 115 22.85 1.87 -10.92
N LEU A 116 21.51 1.90 -11.06
CA LEU A 116 20.73 0.77 -11.54
C LEU A 116 21.09 0.41 -12.99
N ALA A 117 21.13 1.40 -13.89
CA ALA A 117 21.45 1.20 -15.29
C ALA A 117 22.86 0.61 -15.46
N HIS A 118 23.86 1.17 -14.75
CA HIS A 118 25.23 0.65 -14.76
C HIS A 118 25.31 -0.80 -14.26
N ASN A 119 24.62 -1.10 -13.16
CA ASN A 119 24.58 -2.46 -12.59
C ASN A 119 23.94 -3.48 -13.54
N GLN A 120 22.91 -3.08 -14.29
CA GLN A 120 22.19 -3.93 -15.23
C GLN A 120 22.78 -3.92 -16.64
N GLY A 121 23.85 -3.18 -16.89
CA GLY A 121 24.46 -3.03 -18.22
C GLY A 121 23.58 -2.26 -19.22
N TRP A 122 22.68 -1.39 -18.74
CA TRP A 122 21.84 -0.55 -19.57
C TRP A 122 22.62 0.70 -20.03
N ASN A 123 22.18 1.29 -21.13
CA ASN A 123 22.80 2.49 -21.67
C ASN A 123 22.29 3.78 -20.97
N ASP A 124 22.97 4.91 -21.23
CA ASP A 124 22.64 6.19 -20.58
C ASP A 124 21.24 6.69 -20.96
N SER A 125 20.76 6.41 -22.17
CA SER A 125 19.40 6.80 -22.56
C SER A 125 18.33 6.05 -21.79
N GLU A 126 18.57 4.79 -21.43
CA GLU A 126 17.71 4.02 -20.55
C GLU A 126 17.75 4.55 -19.11
N ALA A 127 18.93 4.95 -18.62
CA ALA A 127 19.03 5.60 -17.31
C ALA A 127 18.21 6.89 -17.24
N ILE A 128 18.32 7.75 -18.26
CA ILE A 128 17.52 8.98 -18.37
C ILE A 128 16.03 8.66 -18.43
N ALA A 129 15.61 7.64 -19.16
CA ALA A 129 14.22 7.22 -19.24
C ALA A 129 13.70 6.71 -17.87
N VAL A 130 14.52 6.00 -17.09
CA VAL A 130 14.17 5.59 -15.71
C VAL A 130 13.98 6.80 -14.79
N VAL A 131 14.86 7.81 -14.88
CA VAL A 131 14.72 9.07 -14.13
C VAL A 131 13.41 9.77 -14.52
N GLY A 132 13.15 9.92 -15.82
CA GLY A 132 11.91 10.54 -16.32
C GLY A 132 10.66 9.81 -15.87
N PHE A 133 10.64 8.47 -15.98
CA PHE A 133 9.53 7.64 -15.51
C PHE A 133 9.30 7.83 -14.00
N THR A 134 10.36 7.80 -13.20
CA THR A 134 10.27 7.95 -11.74
C THR A 134 9.75 9.32 -11.35
N ALA A 135 10.28 10.38 -11.96
CA ALA A 135 9.82 11.76 -11.72
C ALA A 135 8.33 11.94 -12.04
N LEU A 136 7.89 11.46 -13.21
CA LEU A 136 6.49 11.55 -13.63
C LEU A 136 5.57 10.70 -12.74
N LEU A 137 6.03 9.53 -12.27
CA LEU A 137 5.28 8.69 -11.34
C LEU A 137 5.09 9.40 -10.00
N VAL A 138 6.11 10.06 -9.48
CA VAL A 138 5.99 10.81 -8.21
C VAL A 138 5.09 12.03 -8.37
N LEU A 139 5.17 12.74 -9.50
CA LEU A 139 4.26 13.86 -9.81
C LEU A 139 2.80 13.40 -9.97
N SER A 140 2.57 12.13 -10.26
CA SER A 140 1.21 11.57 -10.30
C SER A 140 0.65 11.24 -8.91
N ALA A 141 1.35 11.57 -7.83
CA ALA A 141 0.84 11.43 -6.46
C ALA A 141 -0.41 12.29 -6.25
N ARG A 142 -1.45 11.69 -5.67
CA ARG A 142 -2.77 12.32 -5.48
C ARG A 142 -3.19 12.43 -4.02
N SER A 143 -2.20 12.51 -3.11
CA SER A 143 -2.44 12.54 -1.67
C SER A 143 -3.26 13.78 -1.27
N THR A 144 -2.79 14.97 -1.64
CA THR A 144 -3.46 16.25 -1.34
C THR A 144 -4.87 16.34 -1.94
N PRO A 145 -5.10 16.14 -3.26
CA PRO A 145 -6.45 16.28 -3.80
C PRO A 145 -7.42 15.23 -3.28
N THR A 146 -6.96 14.00 -2.99
CA THR A 146 -7.78 12.96 -2.36
C THR A 146 -8.21 13.36 -0.95
N GLY A 147 -7.29 13.95 -0.16
CA GLY A 147 -7.59 14.49 1.16
C GLY A 147 -8.64 15.58 1.11
N LEU A 148 -8.51 16.53 0.18
CA LEU A 148 -9.48 17.63 -0.02
C LEU A 148 -10.88 17.11 -0.37
N LEU A 149 -10.98 16.10 -1.25
CA LEU A 149 -12.28 15.50 -1.56
C LEU A 149 -12.91 14.81 -0.34
N ARG A 150 -12.11 14.09 0.45
CA ARG A 150 -12.59 13.37 1.63
C ARG A 150 -13.13 14.29 2.73
N ILE A 151 -12.45 15.39 3.04
CA ILE A 151 -12.92 16.35 4.05
C ILE A 151 -14.15 17.13 3.62
N ASN A 152 -14.47 17.13 2.32
CA ASN A 152 -15.69 17.71 1.75
C ASN A 152 -16.75 16.64 1.46
N ASP A 153 -16.71 15.48 2.14
CA ASP A 153 -17.68 14.36 2.03
C ASP A 153 -17.82 13.77 0.60
N ARG A 154 -16.83 13.99 -0.27
CA ARG A 154 -16.81 13.49 -1.64
C ARG A 154 -16.05 12.17 -1.76
N PHE A 155 -16.40 11.19 -0.93
CA PHE A 155 -15.74 9.88 -0.89
C PHE A 155 -15.83 9.12 -2.22
N GLY A 156 -16.96 9.25 -2.94
CA GLY A 156 -17.12 8.64 -4.26
C GLY A 156 -16.11 9.17 -5.26
N ASP A 157 -15.98 10.51 -5.36
CA ASP A 157 -15.00 11.14 -6.24
C ASP A 157 -13.55 10.78 -5.86
N ALA A 158 -13.28 10.60 -4.56
CA ALA A 158 -11.96 10.18 -4.08
C ALA A 158 -11.65 8.70 -4.37
N ALA A 159 -12.64 7.85 -4.59
CA ALA A 159 -12.48 6.41 -4.83
C ALA A 159 -12.40 6.04 -6.33
N ILE A 160 -12.88 6.90 -7.24
CA ILE A 160 -12.85 6.65 -8.70
C ILE A 160 -11.45 6.28 -9.22
N PRO A 161 -10.34 6.92 -8.80
CA PRO A 161 -9.00 6.53 -9.20
C PRO A 161 -8.68 5.05 -8.99
N ASP A 162 -9.15 4.47 -7.89
CA ASP A 162 -8.90 3.07 -7.55
C ASP A 162 -9.53 2.09 -8.56
N MET A 163 -10.56 2.53 -9.29
CA MET A 163 -11.19 1.77 -10.38
C MET A 163 -10.56 2.10 -11.74
N LEU A 164 -10.21 3.37 -11.99
CA LEU A 164 -9.66 3.79 -13.28
C LEU A 164 -8.29 3.19 -13.55
N VAL A 165 -7.42 3.11 -12.55
CA VAL A 165 -6.06 2.58 -12.69
C VAL A 165 -6.06 1.17 -13.33
N PRO A 166 -6.73 0.15 -12.77
CA PRO A 166 -6.71 -1.18 -13.36
C PRO A 166 -7.41 -1.27 -14.72
N ILE A 167 -8.42 -0.44 -14.98
CA ILE A 167 -9.10 -0.38 -16.28
C ILE A 167 -8.15 0.15 -17.35
N ILE A 168 -7.47 1.28 -17.09
CA ILE A 168 -6.51 1.87 -18.03
C ILE A 168 -5.36 0.90 -18.30
N ARG A 169 -4.86 0.22 -17.26
CA ARG A 169 -3.81 -0.80 -17.42
C ARG A 169 -4.27 -1.94 -18.29
N LEU A 170 -5.48 -2.45 -18.09
CA LEU A 170 -6.02 -3.55 -18.89
C LEU A 170 -6.18 -3.14 -20.36
N ILE A 171 -6.77 -1.99 -20.63
CA ILE A 171 -6.93 -1.46 -21.99
C ILE A 171 -5.58 -1.23 -22.65
N GLY A 172 -4.67 -0.53 -21.96
CA GLY A 172 -3.33 -0.23 -22.48
C GLY A 172 -2.51 -1.48 -22.72
N THR A 173 -2.59 -2.49 -21.82
CA THR A 173 -1.98 -3.80 -22.04
C THR A 173 -2.55 -4.49 -23.29
N GLY A 174 -3.87 -4.46 -23.47
CA GLY A 174 -4.51 -5.01 -24.67
C GLY A 174 -4.01 -4.36 -25.96
N ILE A 175 -3.85 -3.03 -25.96
CA ILE A 175 -3.29 -2.29 -27.12
C ILE A 175 -1.84 -2.70 -27.39
N LEU A 176 -1.01 -2.82 -26.34
CA LEU A 176 0.40 -3.19 -26.51
C LEU A 176 0.60 -4.59 -27.06
N VAL A 177 -0.26 -5.55 -26.68
CA VAL A 177 -0.21 -6.91 -27.22
C VAL A 177 -0.51 -6.92 -28.73
N LEU A 178 -1.39 -6.05 -29.20
CA LEU A 178 -1.75 -5.93 -30.61
C LEU A 178 -0.72 -5.15 -31.46
N THR A 179 0.18 -4.43 -30.80
CA THR A 179 1.19 -3.60 -31.48
C THR A 179 2.59 -4.19 -31.30
N GLN A 180 3.33 -3.70 -30.29
CA GLN A 180 4.66 -4.19 -29.95
C GLN A 180 4.82 -4.22 -28.42
N PRO A 181 4.78 -5.39 -27.77
CA PRO A 181 4.96 -5.49 -26.33
C PRO A 181 6.44 -5.28 -25.97
N THR A 182 6.74 -4.17 -25.30
CA THR A 182 8.06 -3.83 -24.77
C THR A 182 7.97 -3.39 -23.32
N ALA A 183 9.03 -3.56 -22.52
CA ALA A 183 9.05 -3.09 -21.14
C ALA A 183 8.73 -1.58 -21.04
N TRP A 184 9.25 -0.77 -21.96
CA TRP A 184 8.99 0.67 -22.01
C TRP A 184 7.53 1.00 -22.35
N GLY A 185 6.92 0.24 -23.26
CA GLY A 185 5.49 0.38 -23.57
C GLY A 185 4.63 0.13 -22.32
N PHE A 186 4.93 -0.93 -21.57
CA PHE A 186 4.22 -1.24 -20.31
C PHE A 186 4.47 -0.16 -19.26
N LEU A 187 5.69 0.37 -19.11
CA LEU A 187 5.97 1.48 -18.22
C LEU A 187 5.15 2.73 -18.61
N ALA A 188 5.05 3.03 -19.90
CA ALA A 188 4.23 4.16 -20.39
C ALA A 188 2.74 3.95 -20.04
N VAL A 189 2.19 2.76 -20.25
CA VAL A 189 0.80 2.42 -19.84
C VAL A 189 0.61 2.59 -18.33
N TRP A 190 1.58 2.13 -17.52
CA TRP A 190 1.52 2.33 -16.07
C TRP A 190 1.54 3.79 -15.67
N LEU A 191 2.39 4.57 -16.30
CA LEU A 191 2.46 6.01 -16.07
C LEU A 191 1.13 6.71 -16.42
N VAL A 192 0.58 6.42 -17.60
CA VAL A 192 -0.73 6.96 -18.02
C VAL A 192 -1.82 6.55 -17.03
N SER A 193 -1.78 5.30 -16.53
CA SER A 193 -2.76 4.80 -15.56
C SER A 193 -2.71 5.53 -14.22
N GLU A 194 -1.60 6.13 -13.84
CA GLU A 194 -1.49 6.96 -12.64
C GLU A 194 -1.77 8.44 -12.91
N MET A 195 -1.32 8.97 -14.07
CA MET A 195 -1.50 10.39 -14.42
C MET A 195 -2.95 10.74 -14.73
N VAL A 196 -3.67 9.92 -15.50
CA VAL A 196 -5.07 10.21 -15.88
C VAL A 196 -5.99 10.36 -14.66
N PRO A 197 -5.99 9.42 -13.68
CA PRO A 197 -6.77 9.60 -12.47
C PRO A 197 -6.33 10.80 -11.63
N THR A 198 -5.05 11.11 -11.62
CA THR A 198 -4.51 12.27 -10.88
C THR A 198 -5.03 13.58 -11.49
N ILE A 199 -4.98 13.72 -12.82
CA ILE A 199 -5.54 14.88 -13.54
C ILE A 199 -7.05 14.97 -13.29
N TRP A 200 -7.74 13.83 -13.28
CA TRP A 200 -9.18 13.78 -13.02
C TRP A 200 -9.53 14.26 -11.60
N VAL A 201 -8.80 13.80 -10.57
CA VAL A 201 -9.01 14.20 -9.16
C VAL A 201 -8.74 15.69 -8.99
N TRP A 202 -7.61 16.19 -9.51
CA TRP A 202 -7.29 17.61 -9.48
C TRP A 202 -8.34 18.45 -10.22
N GLY A 203 -8.79 17.98 -11.38
CA GLY A 203 -9.86 18.64 -12.14
C GLY A 203 -11.17 18.76 -11.32
N ASN A 204 -11.52 17.73 -10.55
CA ASN A 204 -12.68 17.78 -9.65
C ASN A 204 -12.47 18.75 -8.48
N VAL A 205 -11.29 18.74 -7.85
CA VAL A 205 -10.95 19.68 -6.77
C VAL A 205 -11.08 21.14 -7.27
N LEU A 206 -10.42 21.47 -8.37
CA LEU A 206 -10.39 22.83 -8.91
C LEU A 206 -11.77 23.33 -9.35
N ARG A 207 -12.56 22.45 -9.99
CA ARG A 207 -13.91 22.82 -10.48
C ARG A 207 -14.95 22.96 -9.38
N ARG A 208 -14.87 22.09 -8.35
CA ARG A 208 -15.96 21.95 -7.38
C ARG A 208 -15.71 22.64 -6.06
N LEU A 209 -14.45 22.69 -5.58
CA LEU A 209 -14.17 23.27 -4.27
C LEU A 209 -13.91 24.78 -4.32
N LYS A 210 -13.61 25.34 -5.51
CA LYS A 210 -13.39 26.77 -5.73
C LYS A 210 -12.48 27.43 -4.67
N LEU A 211 -11.50 26.66 -4.15
CA LEU A 211 -10.58 27.15 -3.13
C LEU A 211 -9.80 28.37 -3.67
N PRO A 212 -9.61 29.43 -2.90
CA PRO A 212 -8.84 30.61 -3.30
C PRO A 212 -7.33 30.30 -3.26
N LEU A 213 -6.86 29.36 -4.11
CA LEU A 213 -5.44 28.99 -4.23
C LEU A 213 -4.69 30.04 -5.03
N ARG A 214 -4.53 31.24 -4.46
CA ARG A 214 -3.71 32.31 -5.01
C ARG A 214 -2.35 32.30 -4.36
N LEU A 215 -1.28 32.67 -5.06
CA LEU A 215 0.05 32.83 -4.47
C LEU A 215 0.06 33.80 -3.28
N SER A 216 -0.85 34.78 -3.28
CA SER A 216 -1.04 35.72 -2.18
C SER A 216 -1.60 35.07 -0.89
N THR A 217 -2.19 33.90 -0.99
CA THR A 217 -2.68 33.13 0.18
C THR A 217 -1.64 32.11 0.70
N MET A 218 -0.44 32.11 0.12
CA MET A 218 0.65 31.24 0.57
C MET A 218 1.31 31.87 1.81
N PRO A 219 1.16 31.27 3.00
CA PRO A 219 1.75 31.79 4.21
C PRO A 219 3.25 31.53 4.28
N THR A 220 3.95 32.30 5.10
CA THR A 220 5.34 32.03 5.45
C THR A 220 5.46 30.80 6.33
N LEU A 221 6.66 30.18 6.44
CA LEU A 221 6.90 29.02 7.32
C LEU A 221 6.50 29.29 8.78
N ARG A 222 6.71 30.52 9.29
CA ARG A 222 6.26 30.94 10.63
C ARG A 222 4.74 31.03 10.70
N GLY A 223 4.09 31.60 9.67
CA GLY A 223 2.64 31.68 9.59
C GLY A 223 1.96 30.33 9.61
N PHE A 224 2.55 29.28 8.99
CA PHE A 224 2.02 27.92 9.10
C PHE A 224 2.03 27.37 10.52
N GLN A 225 3.11 27.61 11.28
CA GLN A 225 3.20 27.13 12.67
C GLN A 225 2.26 27.88 13.62
N GLU A 226 2.05 29.17 13.36
CA GLU A 226 1.10 29.98 14.12
C GLU A 226 -0.35 29.59 13.83
N SER A 227 -0.69 29.39 12.54
CA SER A 227 -2.04 28.98 12.13
C SER A 227 -2.37 27.52 12.50
N PHE A 228 -1.37 26.63 12.49
CA PHE A 228 -1.54 25.19 12.73
C PHE A 228 -0.46 24.64 13.68
N PRO A 229 -0.61 24.81 15.00
CA PRO A 229 0.38 24.36 15.97
C PRO A 229 0.67 22.85 15.85
N GLY A 230 1.96 22.49 15.75
CA GLY A 230 2.41 21.09 15.65
C GLY A 230 2.26 20.42 14.30
N ILE A 231 1.85 21.13 13.23
CA ILE A 231 1.64 20.57 11.90
C ILE A 231 2.92 19.95 11.32
N THR A 232 4.07 20.60 11.47
CA THR A 232 5.36 20.10 10.98
C THR A 232 5.78 18.81 11.67
N LYS A 233 5.62 18.75 13.00
CA LYS A 233 5.89 17.54 13.78
C LYS A 233 4.96 16.40 13.36
N PHE A 234 3.69 16.69 13.18
CA PHE A 234 2.72 15.70 12.72
C PHE A 234 3.03 15.21 11.31
N ALA A 235 3.34 16.11 10.36
CA ALA A 235 3.71 15.77 8.99
C ALA A 235 4.93 14.84 8.94
N LEU A 236 5.99 15.14 9.70
CA LEU A 236 7.20 14.32 9.76
C LEU A 236 6.92 12.94 10.37
N TRP A 237 6.29 12.87 11.54
CA TRP A 237 6.02 11.58 12.18
C TRP A 237 5.04 10.71 11.40
N SER A 238 4.00 11.30 10.82
CA SER A 238 3.03 10.62 9.97
C SER A 238 3.72 10.05 8.72
N ASN A 239 4.63 10.82 8.12
CA ASN A 239 5.37 10.37 6.94
C ASN A 239 6.34 9.23 7.28
N VAL A 240 7.17 9.39 8.31
CA VAL A 240 8.12 8.35 8.74
C VAL A 240 7.40 7.02 8.99
N GLY A 241 6.29 7.04 9.75
CA GLY A 241 5.53 5.82 10.06
C GLY A 241 4.97 5.11 8.82
N SER A 242 4.38 5.87 7.90
CA SER A 242 3.77 5.33 6.68
C SER A 242 4.81 4.87 5.66
N SER A 243 5.85 5.67 5.46
CA SER A 243 6.92 5.38 4.49
C SER A 243 7.70 4.12 4.88
N PHE A 244 7.98 3.92 6.17
CA PHE A 244 8.71 2.74 6.63
C PHE A 244 7.98 1.43 6.29
N LYS A 245 6.66 1.38 6.49
CA LYS A 245 5.84 0.19 6.19
C LYS A 245 5.79 -0.09 4.68
N LEU A 246 5.57 0.93 3.87
CA LEU A 246 5.43 0.78 2.42
C LEU A 246 6.76 0.48 1.74
N THR A 247 7.81 1.17 2.15
CA THR A 247 9.13 1.06 1.53
C THR A 247 9.78 -0.30 1.79
N SER A 248 9.68 -0.84 3.01
CA SER A 248 10.25 -2.14 3.33
C SER A 248 9.74 -3.26 2.41
N GLN A 249 8.52 -3.16 1.93
CA GLN A 249 7.92 -4.15 1.04
C GLN A 249 8.34 -3.97 -0.43
N GLN A 250 8.51 -2.73 -0.90
CA GLN A 250 8.87 -2.43 -2.28
C GLN A 250 10.38 -2.57 -2.53
N MET A 251 11.19 -2.21 -1.53
CA MET A 251 12.63 -2.19 -1.60
C MET A 251 13.24 -3.57 -1.84
N VAL A 252 12.60 -4.64 -1.32
CA VAL A 252 13.10 -6.01 -1.48
C VAL A 252 13.27 -6.38 -2.96
N ALA A 253 12.29 -6.06 -3.81
CA ALA A 253 12.38 -6.36 -5.24
C ALA A 253 13.52 -5.56 -5.93
N VAL A 254 13.78 -4.34 -5.48
CA VAL A 254 14.89 -3.52 -6.00
C VAL A 254 16.23 -4.12 -5.60
N VAL A 255 16.37 -4.53 -4.34
CA VAL A 255 17.61 -5.16 -3.85
C VAL A 255 17.87 -6.49 -4.55
N VAL A 256 16.82 -7.30 -4.78
CA VAL A 256 16.92 -8.52 -5.59
C VAL A 256 17.41 -8.19 -7.01
N GLY A 257 16.86 -7.17 -7.63
CA GLY A 257 17.28 -6.72 -8.97
C GLY A 257 18.75 -6.29 -9.03
N PHE A 258 19.22 -5.54 -8.03
CA PHE A 258 20.62 -5.14 -7.93
C PHE A 258 21.59 -6.30 -7.69
N SER A 259 21.18 -7.30 -6.90
CA SER A 259 22.07 -8.37 -6.45
C SER A 259 22.06 -9.59 -7.37
N VAL A 260 20.92 -9.90 -7.99
CA VAL A 260 20.72 -11.13 -8.77
C VAL A 260 20.39 -10.82 -10.23
N GLY A 261 19.70 -9.72 -10.51
CA GLY A 261 19.36 -9.27 -11.85
C GLY A 261 17.86 -9.03 -12.07
N ALA A 262 17.53 -8.42 -13.20
CA ALA A 262 16.19 -7.96 -13.51
C ALA A 262 15.16 -9.11 -13.58
N ALA A 263 15.50 -10.26 -14.18
CA ALA A 263 14.60 -11.42 -14.26
C ALA A 263 14.21 -11.94 -12.87
N ALA A 264 15.17 -12.04 -11.94
CA ALA A 264 14.95 -12.45 -10.57
C ALA A 264 14.01 -11.46 -9.82
N ALA A 265 14.20 -10.15 -10.04
CA ALA A 265 13.29 -9.13 -9.52
C ALA A 265 11.86 -9.29 -10.07
N GLY A 266 11.73 -9.66 -11.35
CA GLY A 266 10.46 -9.97 -11.98
C GLY A 266 9.76 -11.17 -11.35
N PHE A 267 10.48 -12.28 -11.16
CA PHE A 267 9.96 -13.48 -10.48
C PHE A 267 9.55 -13.19 -9.04
N PHE A 268 10.41 -12.48 -8.31
CA PHE A 268 10.11 -12.07 -6.93
C PHE A 268 8.85 -11.18 -6.89
N ARG A 269 8.77 -10.19 -7.78
CA ARG A 269 7.62 -9.28 -7.84
C ARG A 269 6.33 -9.99 -8.20
N LEU A 270 6.38 -10.96 -9.12
CA LEU A 270 5.23 -11.81 -9.46
C LEU A 270 4.75 -12.60 -8.24
N GLY A 271 5.65 -13.29 -7.55
CA GLY A 271 5.34 -14.03 -6.34
C GLY A 271 4.73 -13.16 -5.25
N TYR A 272 5.32 -11.98 -5.02
CA TYR A 272 4.81 -10.99 -4.08
C TYR A 272 3.41 -10.49 -4.47
N GLN A 273 3.19 -10.20 -5.77
CA GLN A 273 1.91 -9.69 -6.26
C GLN A 273 0.77 -10.72 -6.09
N LEU A 274 1.06 -12.00 -6.30
CA LEU A 274 0.12 -13.09 -6.06
C LEU A 274 -0.24 -13.18 -4.56
N GLY A 275 0.73 -13.04 -3.67
CA GLY A 275 0.49 -12.95 -2.23
C GLY A 275 -0.41 -11.75 -1.86
N GLN A 276 -0.21 -10.60 -2.50
CA GLN A 276 -1.01 -9.40 -2.25
C GLN A 276 -2.49 -9.53 -2.63
N VAL A 277 -2.84 -10.39 -3.59
CA VAL A 277 -4.26 -10.66 -3.90
C VAL A 277 -4.96 -11.27 -2.69
N PHE A 278 -4.32 -12.24 -2.05
CA PHE A 278 -4.84 -12.81 -0.81
C PHE A 278 -4.84 -11.78 0.32
N ALA A 279 -3.78 -11.01 0.49
CA ALA A 279 -3.68 -9.98 1.53
C ALA A 279 -4.84 -8.96 1.46
N ARG A 280 -5.27 -8.54 0.27
CA ARG A 280 -6.42 -7.62 0.09
C ARG A 280 -7.73 -8.19 0.61
N VAL A 281 -7.95 -9.50 0.44
CA VAL A 281 -9.11 -10.18 1.03
C VAL A 281 -9.02 -10.16 2.56
N GLY A 282 -7.80 -10.39 3.08
CA GLY A 282 -7.53 -10.29 4.51
C GLY A 282 -7.77 -8.90 5.09
N ASP A 283 -7.30 -7.85 4.44
CA ASP A 283 -7.51 -6.46 4.87
C ASP A 283 -8.99 -6.12 5.00
N ALA A 284 -9.78 -6.61 4.06
CA ALA A 284 -11.22 -6.41 4.06
C ALA A 284 -11.90 -7.13 5.25
N ILE A 285 -11.49 -8.36 5.53
CA ILE A 285 -11.93 -9.12 6.70
C ILE A 285 -11.47 -8.41 7.99
N SER A 286 -10.22 -7.94 8.05
CA SER A 286 -9.67 -7.22 9.20
C SER A 286 -10.47 -5.96 9.53
N MET A 287 -10.89 -5.22 8.51
CA MET A 287 -11.68 -4.00 8.70
C MET A 287 -13.08 -4.27 9.26
N ALA A 288 -13.73 -5.36 8.80
CA ALA A 288 -15.00 -5.82 9.36
C ALA A 288 -14.85 -6.24 10.82
N ILE A 289 -13.76 -6.94 11.12
CA ILE A 289 -13.36 -7.38 12.45
C ILE A 289 -13.15 -6.19 13.38
N PHE A 290 -12.38 -5.19 12.94
CA PHE A 290 -12.08 -3.99 13.72
C PHE A 290 -13.36 -3.29 14.16
N THR A 291 -14.31 -3.14 13.25
CA THR A 291 -15.60 -2.47 13.52
C THR A 291 -16.41 -3.23 14.58
N GLU A 292 -16.47 -4.55 14.46
CA GLU A 292 -17.23 -5.38 15.42
C GLU A 292 -16.53 -5.46 16.77
N TYR A 293 -15.20 -5.59 16.78
CA TYR A 293 -14.42 -5.61 18.01
C TYR A 293 -14.49 -4.27 18.76
N ALA A 294 -14.43 -3.15 18.06
CA ALA A 294 -14.61 -1.83 18.65
C ALA A 294 -16.00 -1.69 19.29
N ARG A 295 -17.04 -2.21 18.63
CA ARG A 295 -18.41 -2.21 19.18
C ARG A 295 -18.52 -3.01 20.47
N VAL A 296 -17.98 -4.23 20.48
CA VAL A 296 -18.01 -5.13 21.66
C VAL A 296 -17.17 -4.57 22.81
N ALA A 297 -16.01 -3.95 22.50
CA ALA A 297 -15.16 -3.31 23.50
C ALA A 297 -15.89 -2.14 24.24
N HIS A 298 -16.78 -1.44 23.56
CA HIS A 298 -17.61 -0.38 24.17
C HIS A 298 -18.75 -0.93 25.06
N THR A 299 -19.21 -2.15 24.86
CA THR A 299 -20.26 -2.77 25.69
C THR A 299 -19.74 -3.33 27.01
N GLY A 300 -18.41 -3.36 27.20
CA GLY A 300 -17.77 -3.72 28.49
C GLY A 300 -17.69 -5.22 28.79
N ASP A 301 -18.17 -6.12 27.94
CA ASP A 301 -18.10 -7.55 28.16
C ASP A 301 -16.79 -8.16 27.63
N ALA A 302 -15.82 -8.35 28.56
CA ALA A 302 -14.51 -8.91 28.25
C ALA A 302 -14.58 -10.38 27.74
N LYS A 303 -15.62 -11.14 28.11
CA LYS A 303 -15.82 -12.54 27.63
C LYS A 303 -16.23 -12.53 26.15
N ASP A 304 -17.14 -11.65 25.77
CA ASP A 304 -17.61 -11.54 24.39
C ASP A 304 -16.48 -11.08 23.46
N ALA A 305 -15.67 -10.13 23.89
CA ALA A 305 -14.47 -9.71 23.15
C ALA A 305 -13.47 -10.85 22.95
N SER A 306 -13.22 -11.67 23.99
CA SER A 306 -12.34 -12.82 23.91
C SER A 306 -12.87 -13.93 23.01
N ASN A 307 -14.18 -14.22 23.11
CA ASN A 307 -14.86 -15.21 22.26
C ASN A 307 -14.84 -14.78 20.77
N LEU A 308 -15.10 -13.52 20.52
CA LEU A 308 -15.04 -12.95 19.17
C LEU A 308 -13.63 -13.12 18.59
N LEU A 309 -12.59 -12.72 19.32
CA LEU A 309 -11.21 -12.86 18.86
C LEU A 309 -10.82 -14.33 18.62
N SER A 310 -11.21 -15.24 19.52
CA SER A 310 -10.95 -16.68 19.34
C SER A 310 -11.61 -17.23 18.07
N ARG A 311 -12.83 -16.81 17.79
CA ARG A 311 -13.56 -17.18 16.56
C ARG A 311 -12.84 -16.62 15.33
N MET A 312 -12.35 -15.41 15.41
CA MET A 312 -11.59 -14.75 14.33
C MET A 312 -10.28 -15.47 14.04
N ILE A 313 -9.49 -15.80 15.06
CA ILE A 313 -8.24 -16.55 14.90
C ILE A 313 -8.51 -17.92 14.25
N LYS A 314 -9.60 -18.60 14.61
CA LYS A 314 -9.99 -19.86 13.95
C LYS A 314 -10.34 -19.66 12.47
N VAL A 315 -11.16 -18.68 12.15
CA VAL A 315 -11.55 -18.37 10.76
C VAL A 315 -10.33 -17.95 9.93
N SER A 316 -9.49 -17.07 10.49
CA SER A 316 -8.24 -16.65 9.82
C SER A 316 -7.26 -17.81 9.67
N GLY A 317 -7.16 -18.71 10.65
CA GLY A 317 -6.34 -19.91 10.57
C GLY A 317 -6.79 -20.86 9.47
N VAL A 318 -8.12 -21.10 9.35
CA VAL A 318 -8.68 -21.88 8.23
C VAL A 318 -8.39 -21.20 6.89
N ALA A 319 -8.58 -19.90 6.80
CA ALA A 319 -8.25 -19.15 5.58
C ALA A 319 -6.76 -19.25 5.24
N ALA A 320 -5.86 -19.19 6.22
CA ALA A 320 -4.43 -19.39 6.03
C ALA A 320 -4.10 -20.77 5.46
N VAL A 321 -4.70 -21.82 6.01
CA VAL A 321 -4.54 -23.21 5.53
C VAL A 321 -5.05 -23.35 4.10
N LEU A 322 -6.20 -22.74 3.78
CA LEU A 322 -6.76 -22.74 2.43
C LEU A 322 -5.83 -22.03 1.43
N VAL A 323 -5.27 -20.88 1.80
CA VAL A 323 -4.28 -20.17 0.96
C VAL A 323 -3.07 -21.05 0.70
N LEU A 324 -2.52 -21.70 1.73
CA LEU A 324 -1.39 -22.61 1.59
C LEU A 324 -1.73 -23.81 0.71
N ALA A 325 -2.90 -24.40 0.88
CA ALA A 325 -3.36 -25.50 0.04
C ALA A 325 -3.48 -25.08 -1.44
N ILE A 326 -4.11 -23.94 -1.70
CA ILE A 326 -4.25 -23.40 -3.06
C ILE A 326 -2.87 -23.15 -3.69
N VAL A 327 -1.96 -22.49 -2.96
CA VAL A 327 -0.61 -22.18 -3.45
C VAL A 327 0.19 -23.48 -3.66
N GLY A 328 0.09 -24.44 -2.74
CA GLY A 328 0.82 -25.71 -2.83
C GLY A 328 0.36 -26.61 -3.96
N PHE A 329 -0.96 -26.80 -4.11
CA PHE A 329 -1.51 -27.73 -5.12
C PHE A 329 -1.70 -27.09 -6.49
N ALA A 330 -2.21 -25.85 -6.53
CA ALA A 330 -2.55 -25.16 -7.76
C ALA A 330 -1.49 -24.14 -8.22
N GLY A 331 -0.53 -23.79 -7.39
CA GLY A 331 0.42 -22.71 -7.69
C GLY A 331 1.24 -22.98 -8.95
N LYS A 332 1.82 -24.17 -9.10
CA LYS A 332 2.62 -24.52 -10.27
C LYS A 332 1.80 -24.57 -11.57
N PRO A 333 0.67 -25.29 -11.65
CA PRO A 333 -0.17 -25.28 -12.84
C PRO A 333 -0.75 -23.91 -13.16
N VAL A 334 -1.12 -23.13 -12.15
CA VAL A 334 -1.60 -21.74 -12.31
C VAL A 334 -0.51 -20.85 -12.93
N LEU A 335 0.74 -20.95 -12.46
CA LEU A 335 1.85 -20.20 -13.03
C LEU A 335 2.06 -20.55 -14.51
N ILE A 336 2.07 -21.82 -14.87
CA ILE A 336 2.25 -22.27 -16.26
C ILE A 336 1.11 -21.76 -17.15
N TRP A 337 -0.12 -21.95 -16.71
CA TRP A 337 -1.28 -21.67 -17.53
C TRP A 337 -1.58 -20.17 -17.66
N ILE A 338 -1.41 -19.41 -16.58
CA ILE A 338 -1.75 -17.99 -16.53
C ILE A 338 -0.57 -17.11 -16.97
N PHE A 339 0.66 -17.44 -16.53
CA PHE A 339 1.82 -16.55 -16.69
C PHE A 339 2.84 -17.06 -17.71
N GLY A 340 2.75 -18.32 -18.11
CA GLY A 340 3.65 -18.95 -19.07
C GLY A 340 4.70 -19.86 -18.43
N ALA A 341 5.26 -20.79 -19.20
CA ALA A 341 6.18 -21.81 -18.72
C ALA A 341 7.48 -21.25 -18.14
N GLU A 342 7.97 -20.11 -18.64
CA GLU A 342 9.17 -19.43 -18.13
C GLU A 342 9.04 -18.99 -16.68
N PHE A 343 7.81 -18.69 -16.23
CA PHE A 343 7.53 -18.23 -14.87
C PHE A 343 7.41 -19.35 -13.83
N VAL A 344 7.58 -20.62 -14.23
CA VAL A 344 7.67 -21.74 -13.28
C VAL A 344 8.84 -21.55 -12.30
N ALA A 345 9.92 -20.89 -12.73
CA ALA A 345 11.03 -20.52 -11.86
C ALA A 345 10.61 -19.67 -10.65
N ALA A 346 9.50 -18.92 -10.75
CA ALA A 346 8.95 -18.16 -9.62
C ALA A 346 8.19 -19.04 -8.61
N TYR A 347 7.92 -20.33 -8.88
CA TYR A 347 7.11 -21.16 -8.00
C TYR A 347 7.65 -21.29 -6.56
N PRO A 348 8.96 -21.49 -6.32
CA PRO A 348 9.49 -21.47 -4.94
C PRO A 348 9.22 -20.15 -4.22
N LEU A 349 9.33 -19.01 -4.93
CA LEU A 349 9.03 -17.68 -4.38
C LEU A 349 7.55 -17.54 -4.02
N VAL A 350 6.66 -18.03 -4.89
CA VAL A 350 5.20 -18.03 -4.64
C VAL A 350 4.86 -18.86 -3.41
N LEU A 351 5.48 -20.03 -3.22
CA LEU A 351 5.30 -20.87 -2.03
C LEU A 351 5.75 -20.17 -0.76
N ILE A 352 6.96 -19.62 -0.75
CA ILE A 352 7.54 -18.99 0.44
C ILE A 352 6.76 -17.71 0.80
N LEU A 353 6.49 -16.85 -0.19
CA LEU A 353 5.73 -15.61 0.02
C LEU A 353 4.25 -15.88 0.31
N GLY A 354 3.67 -16.93 -0.28
CA GLY A 354 2.34 -17.42 0.06
C GLY A 354 2.25 -17.90 1.51
N THR A 355 3.29 -18.59 2.01
CA THR A 355 3.39 -19.00 3.41
C THR A 355 3.50 -17.79 4.33
N ALA A 356 4.30 -16.77 3.96
CA ALA A 356 4.37 -15.52 4.71
C ALA A 356 3.00 -14.82 4.80
N THR A 357 2.26 -14.79 3.70
CA THR A 357 0.90 -14.24 3.65
C THR A 357 -0.07 -15.04 4.52
N ALA A 358 0.01 -16.38 4.49
CA ALA A 358 -0.82 -17.25 5.32
C ALA A 358 -0.58 -17.00 6.83
N ILE A 359 0.67 -16.78 7.25
CA ILE A 359 1.00 -16.40 8.62
C ILE A 359 0.39 -15.05 9.02
N GLN A 360 0.45 -14.06 8.10
CA GLN A 360 -0.21 -12.77 8.32
C GLN A 360 -1.73 -12.93 8.46
N PHE A 361 -2.34 -13.79 7.66
CA PHE A 361 -3.76 -14.15 7.80
C PHE A 361 -4.09 -14.74 9.17
N ALA A 362 -3.29 -15.67 9.67
CA ALA A 362 -3.51 -16.31 10.96
C ALA A 362 -3.51 -15.30 12.12
N THR A 363 -2.82 -14.17 11.97
CA THR A 363 -2.70 -13.11 13.00
C THR A 363 -3.54 -11.86 12.73
N LEU A 364 -4.40 -11.88 11.72
CA LEU A 364 -5.15 -10.73 11.20
C LEU A 364 -5.98 -9.99 12.25
N GLY A 365 -6.54 -10.67 13.25
CA GLY A 365 -7.34 -10.08 14.31
C GLY A 365 -6.53 -9.44 15.45
N LEU A 366 -5.23 -9.74 15.57
CA LEU A 366 -4.42 -9.29 16.72
C LEU A 366 -4.04 -7.82 16.65
N GLU A 367 -3.72 -7.31 15.45
CA GLU A 367 -3.38 -5.90 15.26
C GLU A 367 -4.56 -4.96 15.61
N PRO A 368 -5.78 -5.15 15.07
CA PRO A 368 -6.97 -4.40 15.49
C PRO A 368 -7.26 -4.50 16.99
N ALA A 369 -7.11 -5.69 17.58
CA ALA A 369 -7.34 -5.89 19.01
C ALA A 369 -6.36 -5.10 19.89
N LEU A 370 -5.08 -5.00 19.49
CA LEU A 370 -4.09 -4.20 20.20
C LEU A 370 -4.32 -2.70 20.01
N LEU A 371 -4.76 -2.26 18.82
CA LEU A 371 -5.06 -0.86 18.53
C LEU A 371 -6.26 -0.37 19.35
N THR A 372 -7.34 -1.15 19.44
CA THR A 372 -8.52 -0.82 20.27
C THR A 372 -8.21 -0.82 21.75
N ALA A 373 -7.23 -1.65 22.18
CA ALA A 373 -6.71 -1.64 23.55
C ALA A 373 -5.75 -0.47 23.85
N GLY A 374 -5.59 0.50 22.94
CA GLY A 374 -4.70 1.65 23.12
C GLY A 374 -3.20 1.32 23.03
N LYS A 375 -2.82 0.13 22.55
CA LYS A 375 -1.43 -0.34 22.47
C LYS A 375 -0.79 -0.12 21.09
N ALA A 376 -1.10 0.99 20.43
CA ALA A 376 -0.57 1.33 19.10
C ALA A 376 0.97 1.32 19.04
N GLY A 377 1.65 1.76 20.11
CA GLY A 377 3.11 1.71 20.19
C GLY A 377 3.68 0.29 20.12
N ARG A 378 2.99 -0.72 20.67
CA ARG A 378 3.42 -2.12 20.55
C ARG A 378 3.27 -2.64 19.12
N VAL A 379 2.18 -2.32 18.45
CA VAL A 379 1.97 -2.67 17.05
C VAL A 379 3.09 -2.08 16.17
N MET A 380 3.44 -0.81 16.42
CA MET A 380 4.55 -0.16 15.72
C MET A 380 5.89 -0.88 15.98
N LEU A 381 6.19 -1.26 17.23
CA LEU A 381 7.42 -2.00 17.57
C LEU A 381 7.46 -3.38 16.91
N CYS A 382 6.34 -4.11 16.84
CA CYS A 382 6.26 -5.39 16.13
C CYS A 382 6.55 -5.21 14.63
N SER A 383 5.99 -4.19 14.00
CA SER A 383 6.22 -3.89 12.58
C SER A 383 7.67 -3.47 12.32
N LEU A 384 8.26 -2.67 13.20
CA LEU A 384 9.67 -2.26 13.12
C LEU A 384 10.61 -3.46 13.27
N ALA A 385 10.36 -4.34 14.23
CA ALA A 385 11.13 -5.57 14.40
C ALA A 385 11.06 -6.45 13.15
N GLY A 386 9.88 -6.61 12.55
CA GLY A 386 9.73 -7.31 11.27
C GLY A 386 10.57 -6.67 10.15
N ALA A 387 10.56 -5.35 10.02
CA ALA A 387 11.38 -4.66 9.02
C ALA A 387 12.88 -4.85 9.23
N ILE A 388 13.35 -4.80 10.47
CA ILE A 388 14.77 -5.08 10.82
C ILE A 388 15.12 -6.52 10.45
N VAL A 389 14.26 -7.48 10.74
CA VAL A 389 14.47 -8.90 10.40
C VAL A 389 14.59 -9.09 8.89
N VAL A 390 13.74 -8.43 8.07
CA VAL A 390 13.88 -8.47 6.60
C VAL A 390 15.30 -8.06 6.20
N VAL A 391 15.77 -6.90 6.67
CA VAL A 391 17.08 -6.36 6.29
C VAL A 391 18.21 -7.31 6.72
N LEU A 392 18.22 -7.74 7.97
CA LEU A 392 19.27 -8.63 8.49
C LEU A 392 19.29 -9.99 7.78
N MET A 393 18.12 -10.60 7.57
CA MET A 393 18.04 -11.88 6.86
C MET A 393 18.40 -11.74 5.38
N MET A 394 18.07 -10.62 4.73
CA MET A 394 18.48 -10.38 3.36
C MET A 394 20.00 -10.30 3.25
N ILE A 395 20.68 -9.55 4.11
CA ILE A 395 22.14 -9.44 4.12
C ILE A 395 22.79 -10.83 4.27
N TRP A 396 22.17 -11.72 5.04
CA TRP A 396 22.74 -13.03 5.33
C TRP A 396 22.36 -14.11 4.30
N LEU A 397 21.09 -14.12 3.83
CA LEU A 397 20.58 -15.19 2.95
C LEU A 397 20.73 -14.89 1.45
N MET A 398 20.69 -13.63 1.03
CA MET A 398 20.76 -13.31 -0.40
C MET A 398 22.11 -13.68 -1.06
N PRO A 399 23.27 -13.55 -0.42
CA PRO A 399 24.52 -13.96 -1.04
C PRO A 399 24.58 -15.44 -1.41
N THR A 400 23.86 -16.29 -0.69
CA THR A 400 23.86 -17.76 -0.91
C THR A 400 22.67 -18.26 -1.69
N TYR A 401 21.48 -17.66 -1.50
CA TYR A 401 20.22 -18.16 -2.04
C TYR A 401 19.54 -17.19 -3.03
N GLY A 402 20.19 -16.07 -3.38
CA GLY A 402 19.67 -15.11 -4.34
C GLY A 402 18.26 -14.60 -3.96
N GLU A 403 17.34 -14.58 -4.93
CA GLU A 403 15.96 -14.13 -4.76
C GLU A 403 15.14 -15.00 -3.78
N VAL A 404 15.50 -16.29 -3.66
CA VAL A 404 14.86 -17.20 -2.69
C VAL A 404 15.26 -16.79 -1.27
N GLY A 405 16.49 -16.33 -1.06
CA GLY A 405 16.95 -15.77 0.20
C GLY A 405 16.14 -14.53 0.62
N ALA A 406 15.80 -13.68 -0.32
CA ALA A 406 14.92 -12.53 -0.08
C ALA A 406 13.49 -12.95 0.30
N ALA A 407 12.96 -14.01 -0.31
CA ALA A 407 11.65 -14.55 0.03
C ALA A 407 11.65 -15.15 1.46
N PHE A 408 12.71 -15.88 1.84
CA PHE A 408 12.88 -16.36 3.22
C PHE A 408 13.03 -15.22 4.23
N ALA A 409 13.67 -14.12 3.87
CA ALA A 409 13.74 -12.94 4.73
C ALA A 409 12.35 -12.36 5.02
N MET A 410 11.48 -12.28 4.00
CA MET A 410 10.09 -11.86 4.20
C MET A 410 9.28 -12.86 5.03
N LEU A 411 9.50 -14.14 4.83
CA LEU A 411 8.86 -15.18 5.66
C LEU A 411 9.30 -15.08 7.13
N GLY A 412 10.61 -14.93 7.38
CA GLY A 412 11.14 -14.72 8.72
C GLY A 412 10.56 -13.51 9.42
N ALA A 413 10.43 -12.40 8.69
CA ALA A 413 9.78 -11.20 9.20
C ALA A 413 8.30 -11.42 9.54
N ALA A 414 7.56 -12.16 8.70
CA ALA A 414 6.17 -12.50 8.97
C ALA A 414 6.03 -13.36 10.23
N VAL A 415 6.92 -14.33 10.42
CA VAL A 415 6.96 -15.18 11.62
C VAL A 415 7.26 -14.36 12.88
N VAL A 416 8.30 -13.50 12.82
CA VAL A 416 8.69 -12.67 13.98
C VAL A 416 7.58 -11.68 14.32
N ASN A 417 7.00 -10.99 13.32
CA ASN A 417 5.89 -10.08 13.55
C ASN A 417 4.68 -10.80 14.17
N ALA A 418 4.30 -11.96 13.64
CA ALA A 418 3.23 -12.79 14.17
C ALA A 418 3.49 -13.21 15.62
N ALA A 419 4.70 -13.69 15.92
CA ALA A 419 5.09 -14.09 17.26
C ALA A 419 5.02 -12.92 18.25
N LEU A 420 5.54 -11.75 17.86
CA LEU A 420 5.51 -10.53 18.69
C LEU A 420 4.08 -10.03 18.92
N LEU A 421 3.21 -10.10 17.92
CA LEU A 421 1.79 -9.76 18.08
C LEU A 421 1.09 -10.70 19.06
N VAL A 422 1.34 -12.02 18.95
CA VAL A 422 0.78 -13.01 19.87
C VAL A 422 1.29 -12.79 21.30
N ILE A 423 2.59 -12.56 21.49
CA ILE A 423 3.19 -12.28 22.80
C ILE A 423 2.60 -10.99 23.38
N SER A 424 2.52 -9.93 22.58
CA SER A 424 1.97 -8.62 22.99
C SER A 424 0.49 -8.71 23.40
N TYR A 425 -0.26 -9.60 22.76
CA TYR A 425 -1.64 -9.86 23.10
C TYR A 425 -1.77 -10.69 24.40
N ARG A 426 -0.98 -11.76 24.57
CA ARG A 426 -0.98 -12.62 25.76
C ARG A 426 -0.54 -11.91 27.04
N GLN A 427 0.34 -10.91 26.93
CA GLN A 427 0.74 -10.06 28.06
C GLN A 427 -0.44 -9.19 28.53
N LYS A 428 -1.45 -9.82 29.07
CA LYS A 428 -2.71 -9.36 29.64
C LYS A 428 -3.10 -7.95 29.16
N ILE A 429 -4.10 -7.88 28.31
CA ILE A 429 -4.91 -6.68 28.16
C ILE A 429 -5.57 -6.47 29.51
N VAL A 430 -4.89 -5.75 30.42
CA VAL A 430 -5.54 -5.19 31.59
C VAL A 430 -6.57 -4.25 31.00
N ALA A 431 -7.86 -4.53 31.26
CA ALA A 431 -8.93 -3.64 30.89
C ALA A 431 -8.54 -2.21 31.25
N PRO A 432 -8.74 -1.22 30.39
CA PRO A 432 -8.53 0.15 30.80
C PRO A 432 -9.39 0.36 32.03
N LYS A 433 -8.76 0.68 33.18
CA LYS A 433 -9.47 1.29 34.28
C LYS A 433 -10.19 2.48 33.64
N THR A 434 -11.50 2.47 33.69
CA THR A 434 -12.30 3.67 33.43
C THR A 434 -11.58 4.80 34.10
N ALA A 435 -11.06 5.75 33.31
CA ALA A 435 -10.57 6.99 33.85
C ALA A 435 -11.76 7.56 34.62
N ASP A 436 -11.59 7.64 35.93
CA ASP A 436 -12.52 8.31 36.79
C ASP A 436 -12.80 9.67 36.21
N ALA A 437 -14.08 9.94 36.02
CA ALA A 437 -14.61 11.25 35.71
C ALA A 437 -14.10 12.23 36.77
N ALA A 438 -13.33 13.23 36.35
CA ALA A 438 -13.14 14.49 37.07
C ALA A 438 -13.04 15.61 36.02
#